data_f1e24c16b0a6840bb83e3c91652766c4
#
_entry.id   f1e24c16b0a6840bb83e3c91652766c4
#
_cell.length_a   1.000
_cell.length_b   1.000
_cell.length_c   1.000
_cell.angle_alpha   90.00
_cell.angle_beta   90.00
_cell.angle_gamma   90.00
#
_symmetry.space_group_name_H-M   'P 1'
#
loop_
_entity.id
_entity.type
_entity.pdbx_description
1 polymer ?
#
loop_
_entity_poly.entity_id
_entity_poly.type
_entity_poly.pdbx_seq_one_letter_code
_entity_poly.pdbx_strand_id
1 'polypeptide(L)'
;TSAVITPFLMDQDILNRDLKINILVSILLSVFVLNGMLNRFEGIIFLVGLVLFILNLIRSAKKNRVEDEKVETLSGIKCLIYIVIGVACIIWGGDITVDSAKQIAAMLGMSDTLIGLTVVSIGTSLPELVTSVVAARKGESGLSLGNAIGSNIMNILFILGASSTIHPIAATSQNIFD
;
A
#
# COMPACT_ATOMS: atom_id res chain seq x y z
N THR A 1 -0.45 -5.25 13.06
CA THR A 1 0.47 -4.47 13.93
C THR A 1 -0.22 -3.28 14.58
N SER A 2 -0.89 -2.40 13.82
CA SER A 2 -1.58 -1.21 14.37
C SER A 2 -2.64 -1.57 15.42
N ALA A 3 -3.47 -2.58 15.17
CA ALA A 3 -4.50 -3.05 16.10
C ALA A 3 -3.93 -3.70 17.39
N VAL A 4 -2.70 -4.21 17.34
CA VAL A 4 -2.00 -4.72 18.54
C VAL A 4 -1.50 -3.58 19.42
N ILE A 5 -1.09 -2.47 18.79
CA ILE A 5 -0.56 -1.30 19.51
C ILE A 5 -1.69 -0.48 20.12
N THR A 6 -2.76 -0.28 19.38
CA THR A 6 -3.94 0.49 19.83
C THR A 6 -5.19 -0.19 19.29
N PRO A 7 -6.03 -0.80 20.14
CA PRO A 7 -7.34 -1.28 19.73
C PRO A 7 -8.19 -0.10 19.22
N PHE A 8 -8.80 -0.26 18.06
CA PHE A 8 -9.65 0.77 17.47
C PHE A 8 -10.93 0.18 16.90
N LEU A 9 -11.97 0.99 16.86
CA LEU A 9 -13.22 0.63 16.20
C LEU A 9 -13.02 0.68 14.69
N MET A 10 -13.47 -0.36 14.00
CA MET A 10 -13.40 -0.39 12.54
C MET A 10 -14.45 0.53 11.93
N ASP A 11 -14.02 1.38 11.02
CA ASP A 11 -14.92 2.18 10.19
C ASP A 11 -15.70 1.25 9.25
N GLN A 12 -17.02 1.29 9.35
CA GLN A 12 -17.94 0.43 8.58
C GLN A 12 -17.84 0.69 7.06
N ASP A 13 -17.52 1.94 6.66
CA ASP A 13 -17.38 2.29 5.25
C ASP A 13 -16.12 1.65 4.65
N ILE A 14 -15.02 1.61 5.40
CA ILE A 14 -13.78 0.95 4.97
C ILE A 14 -13.99 -0.56 4.86
N LEU A 15 -14.65 -1.18 5.86
CA LEU A 15 -14.95 -2.60 5.84
C LEU A 15 -15.86 -2.99 4.67
N ASN A 16 -16.92 -2.23 4.46
CA ASN A 16 -17.95 -2.58 3.48
C ASN A 16 -17.53 -2.26 2.03
N ARG A 17 -16.67 -1.29 1.82
CA ARG A 17 -16.23 -0.83 0.50
C ARG A 17 -14.83 -1.33 0.17
N ASP A 18 -13.83 -0.85 0.92
CA ASP A 18 -12.43 -1.01 0.52
C ASP A 18 -11.95 -2.44 0.72
N LEU A 19 -12.38 -3.12 1.78
CA LEU A 19 -12.06 -4.53 2.00
C LEU A 19 -12.66 -5.43 0.91
N LYS A 20 -13.90 -5.16 0.48
CA LYS A 20 -14.53 -5.93 -0.62
C LYS A 20 -13.81 -5.73 -1.94
N ILE A 21 -13.40 -4.49 -2.23
CA ILE A 21 -12.61 -4.20 -3.44
C ILE A 21 -11.26 -4.90 -3.35
N ASN A 22 -10.57 -4.86 -2.21
CA ASN A 22 -9.31 -5.55 -2.02
C ASN A 22 -9.43 -7.06 -2.26
N ILE A 23 -10.45 -7.70 -1.69
CA ILE A 23 -10.73 -9.13 -1.92
C ILE A 23 -11.00 -9.40 -3.40
N LEU A 24 -11.85 -8.60 -4.04
CA LEU A 24 -12.18 -8.75 -5.46
C LEU A 24 -10.93 -8.66 -6.35
N VAL A 25 -10.10 -7.64 -6.12
CA VAL A 25 -8.87 -7.40 -6.88
C VAL A 25 -7.85 -8.52 -6.64
N SER A 26 -7.75 -9.03 -5.42
CA SER A 26 -6.87 -10.16 -5.07
C SER A 26 -7.33 -11.46 -5.75
N ILE A 27 -8.64 -11.73 -5.78
CA ILE A 27 -9.20 -12.88 -6.52
C ILE A 27 -8.92 -12.73 -8.01
N LEU A 28 -9.14 -11.53 -8.58
CA LEU A 28 -8.90 -11.28 -9.99
C LEU A 28 -7.42 -11.49 -10.35
N LEU A 29 -6.50 -11.00 -9.52
CA LEU A 29 -5.07 -11.27 -9.67
C LEU A 29 -4.77 -12.76 -9.65
N SER A 30 -5.33 -13.49 -8.67
CA SER A 30 -5.13 -14.94 -8.56
C SER A 30 -5.60 -15.69 -9.82
N VAL A 31 -6.75 -15.29 -10.37
CA VAL A 31 -7.28 -15.88 -11.62
C VAL A 31 -6.38 -15.58 -12.81
N PHE A 32 -5.87 -14.36 -12.94
CA PHE A 32 -4.99 -13.98 -14.06
C PHE A 32 -3.63 -14.68 -13.99
N VAL A 33 -3.11 -14.93 -12.80
CA VAL A 33 -1.83 -15.62 -12.59
C VAL A 33 -1.93 -17.14 -12.83
N LEU A 34 -3.14 -17.74 -12.85
CA LEU A 34 -3.32 -19.19 -13.08
C LEU A 34 -2.78 -19.66 -14.44
N ASN A 35 -2.74 -18.81 -15.47
CA ASN A 35 -2.18 -19.13 -16.77
C ASN A 35 -0.63 -19.04 -16.82
N GLY A 36 0.02 -18.72 -15.68
CA GLY A 36 1.47 -18.61 -15.55
C GLY A 36 2.07 -17.30 -16.08
N MET A 37 1.25 -16.34 -16.51
CA MET A 37 1.73 -15.06 -17.04
C MET A 37 0.69 -13.96 -16.85
N LEU A 38 1.13 -12.81 -16.35
CA LEU A 38 0.30 -11.61 -16.33
C LEU A 38 0.54 -10.81 -17.62
N ASN A 39 -0.44 -10.82 -18.50
CA ASN A 39 -0.36 -10.24 -19.84
C ASN A 39 -0.63 -8.74 -19.86
N ARG A 40 -0.27 -8.06 -20.96
CA ARG A 40 -0.54 -6.63 -21.14
C ARG A 40 -2.04 -6.28 -21.07
N PHE A 41 -2.89 -7.16 -21.59
CA PHE A 41 -4.34 -6.94 -21.56
C PHE A 41 -4.90 -6.98 -20.13
N GLU A 42 -4.43 -7.90 -19.32
CA GLU A 42 -4.76 -8.02 -17.89
C GLU A 42 -4.24 -6.80 -17.10
N GLY A 43 -3.03 -6.32 -17.46
CA GLY A 43 -2.49 -5.07 -16.93
C GLY A 43 -3.39 -3.85 -17.22
N ILE A 44 -3.91 -3.74 -18.44
CA ILE A 44 -4.85 -2.67 -18.80
C ILE A 44 -6.14 -2.78 -17.98
N ILE A 45 -6.65 -3.99 -17.76
CA ILE A 45 -7.83 -4.22 -16.91
C ILE A 45 -7.58 -3.69 -15.49
N PHE A 46 -6.40 -3.95 -14.91
CA PHE A 46 -6.05 -3.42 -13.61
C PHE A 46 -5.98 -1.89 -13.60
N LEU A 47 -5.39 -1.26 -14.63
CA LEU A 47 -5.34 0.21 -14.74
C LEU A 47 -6.73 0.82 -14.88
N VAL A 48 -7.63 0.21 -15.64
CA VAL A 48 -9.05 0.62 -15.69
C VAL A 48 -9.71 0.47 -14.32
N GLY A 49 -9.45 -0.66 -13.63
CA GLY A 49 -9.90 -0.88 -12.26
C GLY A 49 -9.41 0.20 -11.30
N LEU A 50 -8.17 0.66 -11.45
CA LEU A 50 -7.60 1.77 -10.68
C LEU A 50 -8.39 3.06 -10.87
N VAL A 51 -8.67 3.43 -12.11
CA VAL A 51 -9.46 4.63 -12.42
C VAL A 51 -10.85 4.55 -11.78
N LEU A 52 -11.51 3.41 -11.90
CA LEU A 52 -12.83 3.18 -11.28
C LEU A 52 -12.76 3.25 -9.75
N PHE A 53 -11.71 2.69 -9.15
CA PHE A 53 -11.48 2.77 -7.71
C PHE A 53 -11.29 4.21 -7.24
N ILE A 54 -10.44 5.00 -7.91
CA ILE A 54 -10.22 6.41 -7.58
C ILE A 54 -11.51 7.24 -7.74
N LEU A 55 -12.27 7.02 -8.82
CA LEU A 55 -13.55 7.70 -9.02
C LEU A 55 -14.56 7.35 -7.91
N ASN A 56 -14.58 6.10 -7.45
CA ASN A 56 -15.42 5.67 -6.34
C ASN A 56 -15.01 6.34 -5.03
N LEU A 57 -13.70 6.42 -4.75
CA LEU A 57 -13.17 7.15 -3.58
C LEU A 57 -13.59 8.62 -3.58
N ILE A 58 -13.44 9.31 -4.72
CA ILE A 58 -13.80 10.72 -4.87
C ILE A 58 -15.32 10.91 -4.65
N ARG A 59 -16.14 10.01 -5.21
CA ARG A 59 -17.60 10.08 -5.03
C ARG A 59 -18.00 9.87 -3.56
N SER A 60 -17.38 8.90 -2.91
CA SER A 60 -17.62 8.61 -1.48
C SER A 60 -17.20 9.77 -0.59
N ALA A 61 -16.03 10.35 -0.83
CA ALA A 61 -15.54 11.52 -0.09
C ALA A 61 -16.46 12.74 -0.25
N LYS A 62 -17.04 12.94 -1.45
CA LYS A 62 -18.01 14.01 -1.69
C LYS A 62 -19.34 13.78 -0.98
N LYS A 63 -19.77 12.51 -0.86
CA LYS A 63 -21.04 12.15 -0.21
C LYS A 63 -20.95 12.23 1.31
N ASN A 64 -19.82 11.85 1.88
CA ASN A 64 -19.56 11.78 3.31
C ASN A 64 -18.83 13.03 3.82
N ARG A 65 -19.01 14.21 3.20
CA ARG A 65 -18.55 15.47 3.79
C ARG A 65 -19.31 15.66 5.10
N VAL A 66 -18.64 15.26 6.19
CA VAL A 66 -19.05 15.61 7.54
C VAL A 66 -18.89 17.15 7.65
N GLU A 67 -19.91 17.82 8.13
CA GLU A 67 -19.85 19.24 8.45
C GLU A 67 -18.66 19.50 9.36
N ASP A 68 -17.81 20.43 8.97
CA ASP A 68 -16.50 20.73 9.53
C ASP A 68 -16.50 20.78 11.06
N GLU A 69 -15.94 19.77 11.71
CA GLU A 69 -15.19 20.06 12.94
C GLU A 69 -14.16 21.13 12.57
N LYS A 70 -14.11 22.20 13.34
CA LYS A 70 -13.18 23.32 13.14
C LYS A 70 -11.73 22.84 13.25
N VAL A 71 -11.25 22.22 12.20
CA VAL A 71 -9.85 21.89 12.05
C VAL A 71 -9.11 23.22 11.83
N GLU A 72 -8.11 23.50 12.64
CA GLU A 72 -7.22 24.64 12.39
C GLU A 72 -6.64 24.53 10.98
N THR A 73 -7.11 25.38 10.08
CA THR A 73 -6.68 25.37 8.68
C THR A 73 -5.28 25.93 8.58
N LEU A 74 -4.30 25.03 8.35
CA LEU A 74 -2.97 25.44 7.94
C LEU A 74 -3.03 26.11 6.56
N SER A 75 -2.22 27.16 6.36
CA SER A 75 -2.04 27.72 5.01
C SER A 75 -1.67 26.61 4.02
N GLY A 76 -2.29 26.57 2.82
CA GLY A 76 -2.07 25.53 1.81
C GLY A 76 -0.59 25.33 1.49
N ILE A 77 0.22 26.39 1.50
CA ILE A 77 1.69 26.31 1.28
C ILE A 77 2.37 25.57 2.43
N LYS A 78 2.01 25.84 3.68
CA LYS A 78 2.57 25.13 4.84
C LYS A 78 2.20 23.64 4.81
N CYS A 79 0.95 23.34 4.44
CA CYS A 79 0.48 21.97 4.30
C CYS A 79 1.30 21.22 3.21
N LEU A 80 1.50 21.83 2.05
CA LEU A 80 2.32 21.28 0.97
C LEU A 80 3.77 21.02 1.42
N ILE A 81 4.39 21.97 2.11
CA ILE A 81 5.75 21.84 2.62
C ILE A 81 5.86 20.67 3.60
N TYR A 82 4.92 20.53 4.55
CA TYR A 82 4.91 19.42 5.51
C TYR A 82 4.71 18.06 4.84
N ILE A 83 3.86 18.00 3.81
CA ILE A 83 3.68 16.77 3.03
C ILE A 83 4.97 16.39 2.32
N VAL A 84 5.59 17.32 1.59
CA VAL A 84 6.82 17.05 0.83
C VAL A 84 7.96 16.63 1.76
N ILE A 85 8.18 17.37 2.85
CA ILE A 85 9.23 17.03 3.82
C ILE A 85 8.91 15.69 4.50
N GLY A 86 7.67 15.45 4.91
CA GLY A 86 7.27 14.19 5.55
C GLY A 86 7.49 12.99 4.64
N VAL A 87 7.06 13.08 3.38
CA VAL A 87 7.28 12.02 2.39
C VAL A 87 8.77 11.79 2.16
N ALA A 88 9.57 12.84 1.99
CA ALA A 88 11.00 12.72 1.81
C ALA A 88 11.68 12.04 3.03
N CYS A 89 11.32 12.43 4.25
CA CYS A 89 11.84 11.82 5.47
C CYS A 89 11.47 10.33 5.59
N ILE A 90 10.25 9.96 5.20
CA ILE A 90 9.81 8.55 5.24
C ILE A 90 10.60 7.72 4.22
N ILE A 91 10.76 8.21 2.98
CA ILE A 91 11.50 7.51 1.93
C ILE A 91 12.98 7.35 2.35
N TRP A 92 13.67 8.43 2.67
CA TRP A 92 15.08 8.37 3.05
C TRP A 92 15.33 7.57 4.31
N GLY A 93 14.47 7.73 5.32
CA GLY A 93 14.55 6.94 6.55
C GLY A 93 14.34 5.44 6.30
N GLY A 94 13.42 5.10 5.40
CA GLY A 94 13.18 3.74 4.95
C GLY A 94 14.42 3.16 4.25
N ASP A 95 14.96 3.86 3.24
CA ASP A 95 16.14 3.43 2.49
C ASP A 95 17.36 3.21 3.40
N ILE A 96 17.66 4.17 4.27
CA ILE A 96 18.78 4.05 5.25
C ILE A 96 18.58 2.83 6.16
N THR A 97 17.35 2.60 6.63
CA THR A 97 17.03 1.46 7.52
C THR A 97 17.21 0.15 6.78
N VAL A 98 16.71 0.04 5.55
CA VAL A 98 16.82 -1.17 4.72
C VAL A 98 18.28 -1.46 4.38
N ASP A 99 19.03 -0.46 3.96
CA ASP A 99 20.44 -0.65 3.57
C ASP A 99 21.31 -1.03 4.78
N SER A 100 21.06 -0.44 5.94
CA SER A 100 21.73 -0.83 7.18
C SER A 100 21.38 -2.26 7.58
N ALA A 101 20.11 -2.65 7.47
CA ALA A 101 19.66 -4.01 7.79
C ALA A 101 20.23 -5.05 6.81
N LYS A 102 20.36 -4.74 5.51
CA LYS A 102 21.05 -5.59 4.52
C LYS A 102 22.50 -5.83 4.91
N GLN A 103 23.22 -4.77 5.28
CA GLN A 103 24.62 -4.88 5.68
C GLN A 103 24.77 -5.78 6.91
N ILE A 104 23.95 -5.59 7.94
CA ILE A 104 23.96 -6.43 9.14
C ILE A 104 23.66 -7.89 8.79
N ALA A 105 22.63 -8.14 7.94
CA ALA A 105 22.25 -9.48 7.52
C ALA A 105 23.39 -10.18 6.74
N ALA A 106 24.08 -9.44 5.86
CA ALA A 106 25.24 -9.95 5.13
C ALA A 106 26.42 -10.26 6.08
N MET A 107 26.69 -9.44 7.09
CA MET A 107 27.69 -9.70 8.11
C MET A 107 27.38 -10.96 8.94
N LEU A 108 26.10 -11.27 9.11
CA LEU A 108 25.63 -12.48 9.78
C LEU A 108 25.67 -13.73 8.87
N GLY A 109 26.14 -13.60 7.63
CA GLY A 109 26.30 -14.70 6.68
C GLY A 109 25.02 -15.11 5.96
N MET A 110 23.97 -14.23 5.94
CA MET A 110 22.76 -14.50 5.17
C MET A 110 23.06 -14.39 3.67
N SER A 111 22.45 -15.26 2.86
CA SER A 111 22.55 -15.19 1.40
C SER A 111 21.79 -13.98 0.86
N ASP A 112 22.21 -13.46 -0.31
CA ASP A 112 21.56 -12.33 -0.97
C ASP A 112 20.07 -12.61 -1.27
N THR A 113 19.74 -13.86 -1.61
CA THR A 113 18.36 -14.30 -1.82
C THR A 113 17.54 -14.17 -0.53
N LEU A 114 18.06 -14.65 0.58
CA LEU A 114 17.36 -14.57 1.87
C LEU A 114 17.23 -13.12 2.35
N ILE A 115 18.25 -12.28 2.14
CA ILE A 115 18.19 -10.83 2.41
C ILE A 115 17.10 -10.18 1.57
N GLY A 116 17.03 -10.50 0.28
CA GLY A 116 16.01 -9.99 -0.62
C GLY A 116 14.59 -10.38 -0.20
N LEU A 117 14.38 -11.66 0.09
CA LEU A 117 13.07 -12.19 0.48
C LEU A 117 12.59 -11.73 1.86
N THR A 118 13.50 -11.38 2.76
CA THR A 118 13.15 -10.99 4.15
C THR A 118 13.36 -9.50 4.39
N VAL A 119 14.61 -9.05 4.44
CA VAL A 119 14.97 -7.68 4.83
C VAL A 119 14.41 -6.65 3.86
N VAL A 120 14.53 -6.91 2.55
CA VAL A 120 14.03 -5.98 1.53
C VAL A 120 12.51 -5.98 1.50
N SER A 121 11.86 -7.14 1.58
CA SER A 121 10.40 -7.25 1.58
C SER A 121 9.77 -6.55 2.79
N ILE A 122 10.33 -6.71 3.98
CA ILE A 122 9.90 -5.98 5.17
C ILE A 122 10.19 -4.48 5.00
N GLY A 123 11.36 -4.15 4.48
CA GLY A 123 11.83 -2.78 4.32
C GLY A 123 10.96 -1.95 3.39
N THR A 124 10.51 -2.51 2.28
CA THR A 124 9.59 -1.83 1.36
C THR A 124 8.23 -1.52 1.98
N SER A 125 7.84 -2.24 3.04
CA SER A 125 6.60 -2.00 3.78
C SER A 125 6.78 -1.09 5.02
N LEU A 126 8.00 -0.62 5.31
CA LEU A 126 8.26 0.27 6.45
C LEU A 126 7.49 1.60 6.37
N PRO A 127 7.40 2.29 5.21
CA PRO A 127 6.62 3.52 5.09
C PRO A 127 5.15 3.32 5.48
N GLU A 128 4.52 2.27 4.99
CA GLU A 128 3.13 1.92 5.31
C GLU A 128 2.96 1.57 6.78
N LEU A 129 3.91 0.80 7.33
CA LEU A 129 3.90 0.43 8.74
C LEU A 129 3.97 1.66 9.65
N VAL A 130 4.94 2.56 9.39
CA VAL A 130 5.12 3.79 10.18
C VAL A 130 3.88 4.67 10.10
N THR A 131 3.37 4.91 8.89
CA THR A 131 2.17 5.72 8.67
C THR A 131 0.97 5.15 9.42
N SER A 132 0.73 3.83 9.30
CA SER A 132 -0.40 3.18 9.96
C SER A 132 -0.27 3.17 11.48
N VAL A 133 0.94 2.95 12.03
CA VAL A 133 1.17 2.98 13.48
C VAL A 133 0.99 4.39 14.05
N VAL A 134 1.52 5.41 13.36
CA VAL A 134 1.37 6.80 13.78
C VAL A 134 -0.11 7.23 13.74
N ALA A 135 -0.82 6.89 12.68
CA ALA A 135 -2.26 7.15 12.57
C ALA A 135 -3.04 6.47 13.69
N ALA A 136 -2.79 5.18 13.96
CA ALA A 136 -3.44 4.46 15.04
C ALA A 136 -3.18 5.07 16.41
N ARG A 137 -1.94 5.50 16.70
CA ARG A 137 -1.59 6.18 17.95
C ARG A 137 -2.27 7.54 18.12
N LYS A 138 -2.59 8.22 17.01
CA LYS A 138 -3.35 9.48 17.03
C LYS A 138 -4.86 9.29 17.10
N GLY A 139 -5.35 8.04 17.14
CA GLY A 139 -6.77 7.72 17.11
C GLY A 139 -7.40 7.76 15.72
N GLU A 140 -6.59 7.97 14.66
CA GLU A 140 -7.02 8.03 13.27
C GLU A 140 -7.13 6.62 12.68
N SER A 141 -8.08 5.84 13.19
CA SER A 141 -8.26 4.43 12.79
C SER A 141 -8.59 4.27 11.31
N GLY A 142 -9.42 5.18 10.76
CA GLY A 142 -9.76 5.20 9.35
C GLY A 142 -8.53 5.38 8.46
N LEU A 143 -7.62 6.30 8.82
CA LEU A 143 -6.37 6.50 8.10
C LEU A 143 -5.46 5.27 8.19
N SER A 144 -5.34 4.66 9.37
CA SER A 144 -4.50 3.47 9.58
C SER A 144 -4.97 2.27 8.74
N LEU A 145 -6.28 1.97 8.76
CA LEU A 145 -6.88 0.89 7.96
C LEU A 145 -6.87 1.22 6.47
N GLY A 146 -7.24 2.44 6.11
CA GLY A 146 -7.25 2.91 4.73
C GLY A 146 -5.87 2.83 4.08
N ASN A 147 -4.80 3.16 4.82
CA ASN A 147 -3.44 3.01 4.36
C ASN A 147 -3.08 1.53 4.09
N ALA A 148 -3.38 0.63 5.04
CA ALA A 148 -3.05 -0.79 4.90
C ALA A 148 -3.81 -1.48 3.75
N ILE A 149 -5.11 -1.21 3.60
CA ILE A 149 -5.94 -1.80 2.54
C ILE A 149 -5.66 -1.10 1.21
N GLY A 150 -5.53 0.23 1.23
CA GLY A 150 -5.30 1.05 0.05
C GLY A 150 -3.97 0.75 -0.63
N SER A 151 -2.90 0.54 0.13
CA SER A 151 -1.60 0.17 -0.43
C SER A 151 -1.66 -1.18 -1.16
N ASN A 152 -2.36 -2.19 -0.62
CA ASN A 152 -2.57 -3.46 -1.32
C ASN A 152 -3.30 -3.27 -2.65
N ILE A 153 -4.40 -2.53 -2.65
CA ILE A 153 -5.16 -2.23 -3.88
C ILE A 153 -4.29 -1.49 -4.89
N MET A 154 -3.52 -0.49 -4.46
CA MET A 154 -2.61 0.26 -5.32
C MET A 154 -1.49 -0.61 -5.88
N ASN A 155 -0.90 -1.49 -5.08
CA ASN A 155 0.13 -2.40 -5.54
C ASN A 155 -0.38 -3.33 -6.65
N ILE A 156 -1.60 -3.86 -6.52
CA ILE A 156 -2.18 -4.72 -7.55
C ILE A 156 -2.63 -3.90 -8.77
N LEU A 157 -3.46 -2.89 -8.57
CA LEU A 157 -4.07 -2.16 -9.69
C LEU A 157 -3.08 -1.25 -10.42
N PHE A 158 -2.19 -0.57 -9.69
CA PHE A 158 -1.24 0.37 -10.28
C PHE A 158 0.10 -0.31 -10.60
N ILE A 159 0.79 -0.86 -9.59
CA ILE A 159 2.16 -1.37 -9.80
C ILE A 159 2.15 -2.57 -10.74
N LEU A 160 1.38 -3.62 -10.44
CA LEU A 160 1.30 -4.78 -11.33
C LEU A 160 0.59 -4.43 -12.65
N GLY A 161 -0.45 -3.59 -12.62
CA GLY A 161 -1.14 -3.13 -13.82
C GLY A 161 -0.22 -2.37 -14.77
N ALA A 162 0.55 -1.40 -14.29
CA ALA A 162 1.50 -0.65 -15.11
C ALA A 162 2.65 -1.54 -15.60
N SER A 163 3.25 -2.33 -14.71
CA SER A 163 4.37 -3.20 -15.03
C SER A 163 4.00 -4.22 -16.11
N SER A 164 2.87 -4.91 -15.96
CA SER A 164 2.42 -5.92 -16.94
C SER A 164 1.96 -5.31 -18.26
N THR A 165 1.47 -4.08 -18.26
CA THR A 165 1.15 -3.33 -19.48
C THR A 165 2.40 -2.98 -20.27
N ILE A 166 3.48 -2.58 -19.60
CA ILE A 166 4.76 -2.27 -20.22
C ILE A 166 5.44 -3.56 -20.68
N HIS A 167 5.56 -4.54 -19.81
CA HIS A 167 6.19 -5.83 -20.07
C HIS A 167 5.42 -6.96 -19.38
N PRO A 168 4.97 -8.01 -20.10
CA PRO A 168 4.31 -9.17 -19.49
C PRO A 168 5.18 -9.78 -18.39
N ILE A 169 4.56 -10.12 -17.26
CA ILE A 169 5.24 -10.68 -16.09
C ILE A 169 4.98 -12.18 -16.06
N ALA A 170 6.04 -12.99 -16.14
CA ALA A 170 5.93 -14.43 -15.97
C ALA A 170 5.71 -14.77 -14.49
N ALA A 171 4.62 -15.49 -14.21
CA ALA A 171 4.38 -16.10 -12.91
C ALA A 171 4.91 -17.53 -12.95
N THR A 172 6.16 -17.72 -12.52
CA THR A 172 6.75 -19.04 -12.46
C THR A 172 6.15 -19.81 -11.28
N SER A 173 5.98 -21.13 -11.43
CA SER A 173 5.46 -22.00 -10.36
C SER A 173 6.26 -21.91 -9.05
N GLN A 174 7.53 -21.52 -9.11
CA GLN A 174 8.33 -21.19 -7.94
C GLN A 174 7.83 -19.95 -7.20
N ASN A 175 7.27 -18.96 -7.91
CA ASN A 175 6.76 -17.72 -7.30
C ASN A 175 5.32 -17.87 -6.75
N ILE A 176 4.66 -19.00 -6.96
CA ILE A 176 3.30 -19.26 -6.49
C ILE A 176 3.31 -20.00 -5.15
N PHE A 177 4.41 -20.71 -4.84
CA PHE A 177 4.56 -21.55 -3.65
C PHE A 177 5.58 -21.00 -2.62
N ASP A 178 6.28 -19.89 -2.91
CA ASP A 178 7.12 -19.14 -1.99
C ASP A 178 6.33 -17.94 -1.40
#